data_34036cdb4d95b830e3dd06597a90c78e
#
_entry.id   34036cdb4d95b830e3dd06597a90c78e
#
_cell.length_a   1.000
_cell.length_b   1.000
_cell.length_c   1.000
_cell.angle_alpha   90.00
_cell.angle_beta   90.00
_cell.angle_gamma   90.00
#
_symmetry.space_group_name_H-M   'P 1'
#
loop_
_entity.id
_entity.type
_entity.pdbx_description
1 polymer ?
#
loop_
_entity_poly.entity_id
_entity_poly.type
_entity_poly.pdbx_seq_one_letter_code
_entity_poly.pdbx_strand_id
1 'polypeptide(L)'
;MAALPRFGPPVAGGPRPVIAIMGCMVQDIVVKPLSPLVAGGSTMSQIFFAPGGFGPNVAWTAALEGAAVRFVGQAGADTVGGALAESLTEVGIEVAVTQKGTTCCVLVLVSDDGQRTMAYDTSSFSLRADEVTADQLAGVDLLHLYENMFDDITAAGAWKALRVVRAGGGMVSLDVGNIARIQLVGREQFLDRIDQVAPEVLFANEEEAEALWPTGRVRAPGLVVVKHGAWPTTVYASDGEELVTVRVPAVDAVVDTTGAGDAMAGGFLAAWARGCDVNEAVEAGHRTAGAVVSQYGAQLPPTWRGAGDPGPPRHQGDALNAGSS
;
A
#
# COMPACT_ATOMS: atom_id res chain seq x y z
N MET A 1 2.06 -13.12 25.13
CA MET A 1 1.37 -12.21 24.18
C MET A 1 2.45 -11.45 23.43
N ALA A 2 2.71 -11.80 22.18
CA ALA A 2 3.57 -10.98 21.33
C ALA A 2 2.80 -9.68 21.02
N ALA A 3 3.27 -8.58 21.58
CA ALA A 3 2.74 -7.27 21.26
C ALA A 3 3.42 -6.78 19.97
N LEU A 4 2.72 -6.00 19.15
CA LEU A 4 3.37 -5.20 18.11
C LEU A 4 4.59 -4.50 18.72
N PRO A 5 5.74 -4.51 18.04
CA PRO A 5 6.83 -3.62 18.43
C PRO A 5 6.26 -2.21 18.49
N ARG A 6 6.37 -1.57 19.62
CA ARG A 6 5.76 -0.25 19.81
C ARG A 6 6.68 0.78 19.18
N PHE A 7 6.14 1.61 18.28
CA PHE A 7 6.58 2.99 18.24
C PHE A 7 6.51 3.48 19.67
N GLY A 8 7.55 4.12 20.19
CA GLY A 8 7.47 4.70 21.54
C GLY A 8 6.16 5.48 21.67
N PRO A 9 5.56 5.58 22.87
CA PRO A 9 4.30 6.30 23.03
C PRO A 9 4.47 7.67 22.38
N PRO A 10 3.47 8.11 21.55
CA PRO A 10 3.55 9.42 20.94
C PRO A 10 3.78 10.45 22.05
N VAL A 11 4.94 11.06 22.03
CA VAL A 11 5.22 12.17 22.95
C VAL A 11 4.22 13.26 22.58
N ALA A 12 3.37 13.64 23.51
CA ALA A 12 2.37 14.68 23.25
C ALA A 12 3.09 15.92 22.69
N GLY A 13 2.82 16.29 21.42
CA GLY A 13 3.52 17.35 20.70
C GLY A 13 4.87 16.97 20.07
N GLY A 14 5.27 15.70 20.11
CA GLY A 14 6.46 15.20 19.40
C GLY A 14 6.20 14.99 17.88
N PRO A 15 7.29 14.82 17.10
CA PRO A 15 7.15 14.53 15.68
C PRO A 15 6.39 13.20 15.49
N ARG A 16 5.53 13.16 14.46
CA ARG A 16 4.85 11.92 14.08
C ARG A 16 5.86 10.96 13.46
N PRO A 17 5.74 9.64 13.71
CA PRO A 17 6.56 8.66 13.02
C PRO A 17 6.41 8.78 11.49
N VAL A 18 7.52 8.73 10.78
CA VAL A 18 7.57 8.82 9.31
C VAL A 18 7.50 7.41 8.72
N ILE A 19 6.49 7.17 7.90
CA ILE A 19 6.34 5.94 7.13
C ILE A 19 6.92 6.17 5.73
N ALA A 20 8.03 5.53 5.40
CA ALA A 20 8.50 5.47 4.02
C ALA A 20 7.86 4.28 3.30
N ILE A 21 7.35 4.51 2.10
CA ILE A 21 6.76 3.48 1.26
C ILE A 21 7.52 3.48 -0.06
N MET A 22 8.02 2.30 -0.47
CA MET A 22 8.80 2.17 -1.69
C MET A 22 8.00 1.56 -2.83
N GLY A 23 8.25 2.05 -4.05
CA GLY A 23 7.64 1.49 -5.25
C GLY A 23 7.88 2.32 -6.50
N CYS A 24 7.13 2.02 -7.55
CA CYS A 24 7.02 2.87 -8.74
C CYS A 24 5.62 3.47 -8.83
N MET A 25 5.56 4.65 -9.42
CA MET A 25 4.31 5.27 -9.82
C MET A 25 3.82 4.62 -11.10
N VAL A 26 2.54 4.27 -11.11
CA VAL A 26 1.90 3.53 -12.20
C VAL A 26 0.66 4.27 -12.67
N GLN A 27 0.44 4.31 -13.98
CA GLN A 27 -0.81 4.76 -14.57
C GLN A 27 -1.71 3.56 -14.84
N ASP A 28 -2.84 3.46 -14.15
CA ASP A 28 -3.87 2.49 -14.48
C ASP A 28 -4.74 3.01 -15.62
N ILE A 29 -4.96 2.17 -16.62
CA ILE A 29 -5.82 2.41 -17.80
C ILE A 29 -6.95 1.40 -17.72
N VAL A 30 -8.07 1.80 -17.14
CA VAL A 30 -9.23 0.92 -16.98
C VAL A 30 -10.11 1.01 -18.21
N VAL A 31 -10.33 -0.11 -18.88
CA VAL A 31 -11.13 -0.22 -20.09
C VAL A 31 -12.34 -1.12 -19.82
N LYS A 32 -13.53 -0.55 -19.95
CA LYS A 32 -14.80 -1.27 -19.91
C LYS A 32 -15.42 -1.28 -21.31
N PRO A 33 -15.29 -2.40 -22.07
CA PRO A 33 -15.91 -2.52 -23.37
C PRO A 33 -17.44 -2.44 -23.27
N LEU A 34 -18.11 -1.79 -24.24
CA LEU A 34 -19.57 -1.73 -24.33
C LEU A 34 -20.16 -2.88 -25.15
N SER A 35 -19.32 -3.73 -25.71
CA SER A 35 -19.64 -4.98 -26.39
C SER A 35 -18.40 -5.88 -26.40
N PRO A 36 -18.54 -7.19 -26.69
CA PRO A 36 -17.41 -8.11 -26.69
C PRO A 36 -16.27 -7.64 -27.59
N LEU A 37 -15.03 -7.76 -27.10
CA LEU A 37 -13.84 -7.47 -27.87
C LEU A 37 -13.68 -8.47 -29.01
N VAL A 38 -13.44 -7.98 -30.21
CA VAL A 38 -13.23 -8.80 -31.41
C VAL A 38 -11.81 -8.62 -31.91
N ALA A 39 -11.09 -9.72 -32.06
CA ALA A 39 -9.73 -9.69 -32.60
C ALA A 39 -9.70 -9.06 -34.02
N GLY A 40 -8.84 -8.06 -34.18
CA GLY A 40 -8.76 -7.30 -35.45
C GLY A 40 -9.90 -6.32 -35.70
N GLY A 41 -10.85 -6.19 -34.76
CA GLY A 41 -11.96 -5.25 -34.81
C GLY A 41 -11.76 -4.00 -33.97
N SER A 42 -12.81 -3.16 -33.91
CA SER A 42 -12.90 -1.97 -33.07
C SER A 42 -14.10 -2.11 -32.13
N THR A 43 -13.94 -1.81 -30.86
CA THR A 43 -15.00 -1.88 -29.86
C THR A 43 -15.09 -0.56 -29.11
N MET A 44 -16.29 0.03 -29.08
CA MET A 44 -16.56 1.19 -28.23
C MET A 44 -16.39 0.78 -26.76
N SER A 45 -15.66 1.59 -26.01
CA SER A 45 -15.34 1.32 -24.61
C SER A 45 -15.40 2.59 -23.77
N GLN A 46 -15.70 2.46 -22.52
CA GLN A 46 -15.40 3.50 -21.53
C GLN A 46 -13.95 3.31 -21.09
N ILE A 47 -13.18 4.40 -21.09
CA ILE A 47 -11.75 4.36 -20.71
C ILE A 47 -11.51 5.40 -19.63
N PHE A 48 -10.91 4.96 -18.54
CA PHE A 48 -10.57 5.78 -17.40
C PHE A 48 -9.08 5.69 -17.12
N PHE A 49 -8.47 6.80 -16.75
CA PHE A 49 -7.11 6.86 -16.27
C PHE A 49 -7.14 7.10 -14.77
N ALA A 50 -6.43 6.30 -14.01
CA ALA A 50 -6.34 6.41 -12.57
C ALA A 50 -4.89 6.29 -12.09
N PRO A 51 -4.50 6.98 -11.03
CA PRO A 51 -3.26 6.67 -10.34
C PRO A 51 -3.31 5.24 -9.81
N GLY A 52 -2.20 4.52 -9.91
CA GLY A 52 -2.07 3.14 -9.48
C GLY A 52 -0.68 2.81 -8.96
N GLY A 53 -0.47 1.51 -8.76
CA GLY A 53 0.73 0.96 -8.15
C GLY A 53 0.55 0.69 -6.65
N PHE A 54 1.03 -0.45 -6.19
CA PHE A 54 0.91 -0.87 -4.79
C PHE A 54 1.40 0.21 -3.82
N GLY A 55 2.66 0.65 -3.98
CA GLY A 55 3.28 1.66 -3.12
C GLY A 55 2.50 2.97 -3.06
N PRO A 56 2.19 3.63 -4.19
CA PRO A 56 1.38 4.85 -4.20
C PRO A 56 0.02 4.70 -3.53
N ASN A 57 -0.66 3.56 -3.69
CA ASN A 57 -1.97 3.31 -3.08
C ASN A 57 -1.89 3.22 -1.56
N VAL A 58 -0.87 2.49 -1.03
CA VAL A 58 -0.61 2.43 0.42
C VAL A 58 -0.24 3.81 0.96
N ALA A 59 0.65 4.55 0.26
CA ALA A 59 1.08 5.88 0.65
C ALA A 59 -0.11 6.86 0.73
N TRP A 60 -0.96 6.84 -0.29
CA TRP A 60 -2.18 7.65 -0.36
C TRP A 60 -3.09 7.41 0.83
N THR A 61 -3.43 6.15 1.08
CA THR A 61 -4.32 5.77 2.17
C THR A 61 -3.72 6.12 3.55
N ALA A 62 -2.43 5.83 3.75
CA ALA A 62 -1.77 6.16 5.01
C ALA A 62 -1.74 7.67 5.27
N ALA A 63 -1.53 8.48 4.23
CA ALA A 63 -1.55 9.94 4.35
C ALA A 63 -2.95 10.47 4.69
N LEU A 64 -4.00 9.95 4.05
CA LEU A 64 -5.39 10.31 4.35
C LEU A 64 -5.82 9.87 5.77
N GLU A 65 -5.20 8.82 6.33
CA GLU A 65 -5.34 8.42 7.74
C GLU A 65 -4.50 9.30 8.69
N GLY A 66 -3.82 10.32 8.18
CA GLY A 66 -3.08 11.31 8.97
C GLY A 66 -1.65 10.92 9.36
N ALA A 67 -1.09 9.88 8.72
CA ALA A 67 0.32 9.54 8.91
C ALA A 67 1.26 10.55 8.21
N ALA A 68 2.47 10.72 8.73
CA ALA A 68 3.55 11.37 7.99
C ALA A 68 4.14 10.37 7.01
N VAL A 69 3.95 10.60 5.71
CA VAL A 69 4.32 9.64 4.66
C VAL A 69 5.36 10.22 3.73
N ARG A 70 6.38 9.41 3.42
CA ARG A 70 7.36 9.66 2.37
C ARG A 70 7.29 8.54 1.33
N PHE A 71 7.07 8.90 0.08
CA PHE A 71 7.13 7.94 -1.02
C PHE A 71 8.54 7.96 -1.66
N VAL A 72 9.21 6.80 -1.66
CA VAL A 72 10.57 6.64 -2.17
C VAL A 72 10.56 5.66 -3.34
N GLY A 73 11.20 6.01 -4.46
CA GLY A 73 11.23 5.08 -5.59
C GLY A 73 11.39 5.76 -6.93
N GLN A 74 10.53 5.39 -7.89
CA GLN A 74 10.62 5.89 -9.26
C GLN A 74 9.30 6.46 -9.77
N ALA A 75 9.39 7.56 -10.51
CA ALA A 75 8.37 8.07 -11.42
C ALA A 75 8.92 8.09 -12.85
N GLY A 76 8.05 8.03 -13.86
CA GLY A 76 8.47 8.28 -15.25
C GLY A 76 9.01 9.70 -15.43
N ALA A 77 9.99 9.86 -16.33
CA ALA A 77 10.51 11.17 -16.74
C ALA A 77 9.62 11.76 -17.86
N ASP A 78 8.32 11.68 -17.70
CA ASP A 78 7.30 12.14 -18.65
C ASP A 78 6.19 12.91 -17.94
N THR A 79 5.26 13.48 -18.70
CA THR A 79 4.15 14.28 -18.16
C THR A 79 3.27 13.48 -17.19
N VAL A 80 3.08 12.18 -17.46
CA VAL A 80 2.24 11.31 -16.62
C VAL A 80 2.92 11.08 -15.27
N GLY A 81 4.22 10.75 -15.27
CA GLY A 81 4.98 10.57 -14.03
C GLY A 81 5.03 11.83 -13.18
N GLY A 82 5.15 13.00 -13.83
CA GLY A 82 5.07 14.29 -13.15
C GLY A 82 3.72 14.52 -12.48
N ALA A 83 2.61 14.28 -13.19
CA ALA A 83 1.26 14.43 -12.66
C ALA A 83 0.97 13.46 -11.51
N LEU A 84 1.44 12.20 -11.59
CA LEU A 84 1.31 11.24 -10.51
C LEU A 84 2.08 11.67 -9.25
N ALA A 85 3.29 12.23 -9.42
CA ALA A 85 4.08 12.75 -8.30
C ALA A 85 3.41 13.96 -7.64
N GLU A 86 2.85 14.85 -8.44
CA GLU A 86 2.08 16.02 -7.97
C GLU A 86 0.86 15.59 -7.17
N SER A 87 0.08 14.61 -7.66
CA SER A 87 -1.10 14.11 -6.95
C SER A 87 -0.78 13.57 -5.55
N LEU A 88 0.34 12.87 -5.37
CA LEU A 88 0.78 12.43 -4.04
C LEU A 88 1.14 13.62 -3.14
N THR A 89 1.77 14.65 -3.71
CA THR A 89 2.14 15.85 -2.96
C THR A 89 0.92 16.63 -2.48
N GLU A 90 -0.16 16.68 -3.28
CA GLU A 90 -1.43 17.33 -2.93
C GLU A 90 -2.10 16.78 -1.68
N VAL A 91 -1.90 15.49 -1.36
CA VAL A 91 -2.40 14.88 -0.12
C VAL A 91 -1.37 14.88 1.01
N GLY A 92 -0.27 15.64 0.86
CA GLY A 92 0.72 15.86 1.90
C GLY A 92 1.80 14.78 2.00
N ILE A 93 1.96 13.94 0.96
CA ILE A 93 3.03 12.94 0.89
C ILE A 93 4.32 13.63 0.44
N GLU A 94 5.41 13.42 1.17
CA GLU A 94 6.74 13.80 0.72
C GLU A 94 7.20 12.85 -0.39
N VAL A 95 7.39 13.37 -1.61
CA VAL A 95 7.77 12.59 -2.78
C VAL A 95 9.28 12.67 -3.00
N ALA A 96 9.98 11.56 -2.75
CA ALA A 96 11.44 11.42 -2.86
C ALA A 96 11.81 10.37 -3.94
N VAL A 97 11.44 10.65 -5.19
CA VAL A 97 11.58 9.71 -6.32
C VAL A 97 12.69 10.11 -7.29
N THR A 98 13.26 9.11 -7.95
CA THR A 98 14.07 9.31 -9.14
C THR A 98 13.15 9.35 -10.36
N GLN A 99 13.21 10.42 -11.15
CA GLN A 99 12.49 10.51 -12.41
C GLN A 99 13.34 9.94 -13.54
N LYS A 100 12.89 8.84 -14.15
CA LYS A 100 13.57 8.19 -15.28
C LYS A 100 12.65 7.27 -16.07
N GLY A 101 13.02 7.00 -17.33
CA GLY A 101 12.27 6.13 -18.21
C GLY A 101 10.86 6.67 -18.50
N THR A 102 9.99 5.79 -18.96
CA THR A 102 8.57 6.05 -19.16
C THR A 102 7.77 5.65 -17.93
N THR A 103 6.63 6.30 -17.69
CA THR A 103 5.71 5.90 -16.62
C THR A 103 5.24 4.45 -16.83
N CYS A 104 5.39 3.62 -15.81
CA CYS A 104 4.81 2.28 -15.81
C CYS A 104 3.29 2.34 -15.97
N CYS A 105 2.70 1.37 -16.66
CA CYS A 105 1.26 1.35 -16.83
C CYS A 105 0.66 -0.05 -16.64
N VAL A 106 -0.61 -0.07 -16.24
CA VAL A 106 -1.43 -1.28 -16.16
C VAL A 106 -2.71 -1.05 -16.97
N LEU A 107 -2.94 -1.90 -17.96
CA LEU A 107 -4.21 -1.98 -18.66
C LEU A 107 -5.11 -2.95 -17.92
N VAL A 108 -6.27 -2.48 -17.47
CA VAL A 108 -7.28 -3.27 -16.77
C VAL A 108 -8.50 -3.40 -17.65
N LEU A 109 -8.71 -4.58 -18.24
CA LEU A 109 -9.91 -4.90 -18.99
C LEU A 109 -10.97 -5.43 -18.02
N VAL A 110 -12.11 -4.75 -17.94
CA VAL A 110 -13.24 -5.14 -17.08
C VAL A 110 -14.33 -5.76 -17.95
N SER A 111 -14.63 -7.03 -17.73
CA SER A 111 -15.72 -7.75 -18.41
C SER A 111 -17.10 -7.42 -17.81
N ASP A 112 -18.17 -7.80 -18.51
CA ASP A 112 -19.56 -7.51 -18.11
C ASP A 112 -19.94 -8.16 -16.77
N ASP A 113 -19.31 -9.28 -16.41
CA ASP A 113 -19.45 -9.96 -15.12
C ASP A 113 -18.58 -9.36 -14.00
N GLY A 114 -17.87 -8.26 -14.30
CA GLY A 114 -17.00 -7.57 -13.34
C GLY A 114 -15.62 -8.21 -13.15
N GLN A 115 -15.29 -9.29 -13.90
CA GLN A 115 -13.97 -9.86 -13.88
C GLN A 115 -12.95 -8.95 -14.55
N ARG A 116 -11.69 -9.04 -14.12
CA ARG A 116 -10.61 -8.19 -14.61
C ARG A 116 -9.50 -9.02 -15.21
N THR A 117 -9.08 -8.61 -16.40
CA THR A 117 -7.85 -9.09 -17.04
C THR A 117 -6.85 -7.94 -17.05
N MET A 118 -5.68 -8.15 -16.50
CA MET A 118 -4.65 -7.12 -16.41
C MET A 118 -3.46 -7.45 -17.29
N ALA A 119 -2.99 -6.43 -18.04
CA ALA A 119 -1.71 -6.44 -18.69
C ALA A 119 -0.89 -5.27 -18.13
N TYR A 120 0.34 -5.52 -17.71
CA TYR A 120 1.17 -4.50 -17.08
C TYR A 120 2.51 -4.37 -17.79
N ASP A 121 2.96 -3.13 -17.92
CA ASP A 121 4.30 -2.79 -18.35
C ASP A 121 5.02 -2.03 -17.24
N THR A 122 5.92 -2.74 -16.59
CA THR A 122 6.82 -2.21 -15.57
C THR A 122 8.28 -2.29 -16.01
N SER A 123 8.54 -2.44 -17.31
CA SER A 123 9.88 -2.60 -17.87
C SER A 123 10.80 -1.40 -17.61
N SER A 124 10.23 -0.22 -17.44
CA SER A 124 10.97 1.00 -17.07
C SER A 124 11.32 1.06 -15.59
N PHE A 125 10.69 0.25 -14.74
CA PHE A 125 10.95 0.26 -13.31
C PHE A 125 12.27 -0.43 -12.99
N SER A 126 13.18 0.30 -12.39
CA SER A 126 14.40 -0.23 -11.80
C SER A 126 14.80 0.63 -10.61
N LEU A 127 15.43 0.05 -9.62
CA LEU A 127 15.85 0.78 -8.44
C LEU A 127 17.25 0.33 -8.03
N ARG A 128 18.25 1.08 -8.49
CA ARG A 128 19.65 0.78 -8.19
C ARG A 128 20.03 1.30 -6.82
N ALA A 129 21.10 0.74 -6.24
CA ALA A 129 21.56 1.15 -4.93
C ALA A 129 22.04 2.62 -4.89
N ASP A 130 22.58 3.17 -5.99
CA ASP A 130 22.98 4.57 -6.08
C ASP A 130 21.81 5.55 -6.19
N GLU A 131 20.64 5.07 -6.57
CA GLU A 131 19.40 5.86 -6.69
C GLU A 131 18.63 5.97 -5.37
N VAL A 132 18.96 5.16 -4.37
CA VAL A 132 18.42 5.27 -3.01
C VAL A 132 19.46 5.94 -2.12
N THR A 133 19.18 7.15 -1.66
CA THR A 133 20.10 7.93 -0.83
C THR A 133 19.76 7.82 0.65
N ALA A 134 20.74 8.06 1.52
CA ALA A 134 20.51 8.12 2.96
C ALA A 134 19.56 9.27 3.33
N ASP A 135 19.61 10.39 2.61
CA ASP A 135 18.77 11.56 2.85
C ASP A 135 17.28 11.26 2.57
N GLN A 136 16.98 10.46 1.52
CA GLN A 136 15.62 10.00 1.24
C GLN A 136 15.04 9.14 2.38
N LEU A 137 15.87 8.54 3.20
CA LEU A 137 15.49 7.63 4.28
C LEU A 137 15.79 8.19 5.67
N ALA A 138 16.30 9.44 5.74
CA ALA A 138 16.60 10.07 7.01
C ALA A 138 15.34 10.27 7.87
N GLY A 139 15.40 9.85 9.13
CA GLY A 139 14.28 9.97 10.08
C GLY A 139 13.07 9.06 9.76
N VAL A 140 13.26 8.03 8.93
CA VAL A 140 12.22 7.04 8.66
C VAL A 140 12.11 6.06 9.84
N ASP A 141 10.93 5.95 10.41
CA ASP A 141 10.63 5.07 11.53
C ASP A 141 10.08 3.72 11.08
N LEU A 142 9.40 3.68 9.93
CA LEU A 142 8.86 2.48 9.32
C LEU A 142 9.06 2.50 7.80
N LEU A 143 9.62 1.42 7.26
CA LEU A 143 9.73 1.19 5.82
C LEU A 143 8.75 0.12 5.39
N HIS A 144 7.86 0.44 4.45
CA HIS A 144 6.97 -0.53 3.82
C HIS A 144 7.49 -0.92 2.43
N LEU A 145 7.59 -2.22 2.21
CA LEU A 145 8.10 -2.83 0.98
C LEU A 145 7.11 -3.86 0.45
N TYR A 146 7.24 -4.15 -0.84
CA TYR A 146 6.60 -5.28 -1.50
C TYR A 146 7.65 -6.32 -1.88
N GLU A 147 7.28 -7.59 -1.89
CA GLU A 147 8.23 -8.66 -2.20
C GLU A 147 8.86 -8.50 -3.59
N ASN A 148 8.10 -8.03 -4.58
CA ASN A 148 8.61 -7.79 -5.93
C ASN A 148 9.74 -6.73 -6.00
N MET A 149 9.94 -5.93 -4.96
CA MET A 149 11.08 -5.02 -4.85
C MET A 149 12.42 -5.76 -4.73
N PHE A 150 12.40 -7.06 -4.43
CA PHE A 150 13.60 -7.89 -4.33
C PHE A 150 13.93 -8.65 -5.62
N ASP A 151 13.37 -8.25 -6.75
CA ASP A 151 13.75 -8.74 -8.06
C ASP A 151 15.11 -8.19 -8.51
N ASP A 152 15.75 -8.86 -9.45
CA ASP A 152 17.12 -8.55 -9.90
C ASP A 152 17.35 -7.07 -10.22
N ILE A 153 16.33 -6.38 -10.75
CA ILE A 153 16.45 -4.98 -11.20
C ILE A 153 16.27 -3.98 -10.04
N THR A 154 15.52 -4.34 -9.02
CA THR A 154 15.14 -3.44 -7.90
C THR A 154 15.78 -3.83 -6.58
N ALA A 155 16.23 -5.08 -6.45
CA ALA A 155 16.73 -5.63 -5.21
C ALA A 155 17.86 -4.80 -4.57
N ALA A 156 18.79 -4.27 -5.37
CA ALA A 156 19.91 -3.50 -4.84
C ALA A 156 19.47 -2.24 -4.10
N GLY A 157 18.45 -1.54 -4.62
CA GLY A 157 17.84 -0.37 -3.98
C GLY A 157 17.05 -0.76 -2.74
N ALA A 158 16.22 -1.81 -2.83
CA ALA A 158 15.41 -2.29 -1.71
C ALA A 158 16.28 -2.76 -0.54
N TRP A 159 17.32 -3.55 -0.80
CA TRP A 159 18.29 -3.98 0.22
C TRP A 159 19.05 -2.81 0.84
N LYS A 160 19.38 -1.77 0.05
CA LYS A 160 20.00 -0.56 0.61
C LYS A 160 19.05 0.18 1.52
N ALA A 161 17.79 0.38 1.10
CA ALA A 161 16.78 1.05 1.92
C ALA A 161 16.58 0.32 3.24
N LEU A 162 16.40 -1.01 3.18
CA LEU A 162 16.28 -1.86 4.36
C LEU A 162 17.44 -1.64 5.34
N ARG A 163 18.69 -1.70 4.84
CA ARG A 163 19.88 -1.50 5.70
C ARG A 163 19.95 -0.11 6.32
N VAL A 164 19.62 0.93 5.57
CA VAL A 164 19.65 2.32 6.06
C VAL A 164 18.62 2.51 7.17
N VAL A 165 17.37 2.05 6.94
CA VAL A 165 16.30 2.19 7.92
C VAL A 165 16.58 1.36 9.17
N ARG A 166 17.04 0.12 9.03
CA ARG A 166 17.45 -0.73 10.17
C ARG A 166 18.61 -0.14 10.96
N ALA A 167 19.60 0.45 10.29
CA ALA A 167 20.72 1.11 10.98
C ALA A 167 20.28 2.35 11.77
N GLY A 168 19.20 3.01 11.36
CA GLY A 168 18.52 4.09 12.08
C GLY A 168 17.59 3.62 13.22
N GLY A 169 17.43 2.31 13.41
CA GLY A 169 16.52 1.74 14.39
C GLY A 169 15.05 1.66 13.90
N GLY A 170 14.81 1.93 12.63
CA GLY A 170 13.48 1.85 12.03
C GLY A 170 12.99 0.41 11.83
N MET A 171 11.68 0.27 11.78
CA MET A 171 10.95 -0.99 11.54
C MET A 171 10.69 -1.21 10.05
N VAL A 172 10.32 -2.44 9.69
CA VAL A 172 9.99 -2.81 8.31
C VAL A 172 8.67 -3.57 8.28
N SER A 173 7.83 -3.25 7.32
CA SER A 173 6.68 -4.08 6.93
C SER A 173 6.85 -4.54 5.49
N LEU A 174 6.32 -5.72 5.20
CA LEU A 174 6.40 -6.35 3.88
C LEU A 174 5.00 -6.81 3.47
N ASP A 175 4.61 -6.56 2.23
CA ASP A 175 3.45 -7.21 1.61
C ASP A 175 3.92 -8.27 0.61
N VAL A 176 3.31 -9.45 0.63
CA VAL A 176 3.58 -10.55 -0.31
C VAL A 176 3.27 -10.13 -1.74
N GLY A 177 2.18 -9.39 -1.92
CA GLY A 177 1.83 -8.65 -3.11
C GLY A 177 1.13 -9.44 -4.21
N ASN A 178 1.59 -10.66 -4.55
CA ASN A 178 0.96 -11.42 -5.63
C ASN A 178 1.35 -12.92 -5.59
N ILE A 179 0.35 -13.80 -5.64
CA ILE A 179 0.54 -15.26 -5.70
C ILE A 179 1.40 -15.70 -6.90
N ALA A 180 1.28 -15.04 -8.05
CA ALA A 180 2.09 -15.37 -9.22
C ALA A 180 3.60 -15.19 -8.95
N ARG A 181 3.97 -14.33 -8.02
CA ARG A 181 5.35 -14.15 -7.60
C ARG A 181 5.86 -15.36 -6.81
N ILE A 182 5.04 -15.90 -5.89
CA ILE A 182 5.39 -17.12 -5.15
C ILE A 182 5.61 -18.28 -6.12
N GLN A 183 4.75 -18.37 -7.15
CA GLN A 183 4.87 -19.41 -8.18
C GLN A 183 6.13 -19.24 -9.05
N LEU A 184 6.49 -18.00 -9.41
CA LEU A 184 7.65 -17.71 -10.24
C LEU A 184 8.97 -17.90 -9.49
N VAL A 185 9.07 -17.37 -8.28
CA VAL A 185 10.28 -17.41 -7.44
C VAL A 185 10.47 -18.80 -6.80
N GLY A 186 9.38 -19.45 -6.48
CA GLY A 186 9.35 -20.68 -5.72
C GLY A 186 9.22 -20.41 -4.21
N ARG A 187 8.39 -21.22 -3.56
CA ARG A 187 7.99 -21.06 -2.15
C ARG A 187 9.19 -20.96 -1.19
N GLU A 188 10.17 -21.84 -1.34
CA GLU A 188 11.33 -21.88 -0.42
C GLU A 188 12.15 -20.58 -0.51
N GLN A 189 12.50 -20.17 -1.73
CA GLN A 189 13.23 -18.92 -1.95
C GLN A 189 12.44 -17.70 -1.49
N PHE A 190 11.11 -17.73 -1.62
CA PHE A 190 10.25 -16.66 -1.14
C PHE A 190 10.27 -16.56 0.39
N LEU A 191 10.18 -17.70 1.10
CA LEU A 191 10.28 -17.75 2.56
C LEU A 191 11.67 -17.32 3.05
N ASP A 192 12.74 -17.77 2.40
CA ASP A 192 14.10 -17.31 2.70
C ASP A 192 14.25 -15.79 2.57
N ARG A 193 13.56 -15.19 1.60
CA ARG A 193 13.56 -13.74 1.41
C ARG A 193 12.79 -13.02 2.51
N ILE A 194 11.64 -13.55 2.93
CA ILE A 194 10.90 -13.04 4.10
C ILE A 194 11.80 -13.08 5.34
N ASP A 195 12.50 -14.18 5.57
CA ASP A 195 13.41 -14.34 6.71
C ASP A 195 14.59 -13.34 6.66
N GLN A 196 15.14 -13.07 5.47
CA GLN A 196 16.22 -12.09 5.28
C GLN A 196 15.75 -10.64 5.50
N VAL A 197 14.53 -10.29 5.07
CA VAL A 197 13.92 -8.97 5.31
C VAL A 197 13.60 -8.80 6.79
N ALA A 198 13.20 -9.89 7.45
CA ALA A 198 12.79 -9.93 8.85
C ALA A 198 11.78 -8.83 9.21
N PRO A 199 10.62 -8.75 8.50
CA PRO A 199 9.65 -7.69 8.75
C PRO A 199 9.00 -7.84 10.13
N GLU A 200 8.68 -6.72 10.77
CA GLU A 200 7.84 -6.70 11.99
C GLU A 200 6.39 -7.03 11.69
N VAL A 201 5.94 -6.71 10.47
CA VAL A 201 4.59 -7.05 9.98
C VAL A 201 4.69 -7.52 8.54
N LEU A 202 4.13 -8.69 8.27
CA LEU A 202 3.94 -9.26 6.94
C LEU A 202 2.46 -9.27 6.60
N PHE A 203 2.09 -8.72 5.46
CA PHE A 203 0.74 -8.80 4.91
C PHE A 203 0.68 -9.89 3.84
N ALA A 204 -0.36 -10.71 3.89
CA ALA A 204 -0.69 -11.68 2.87
C ALA A 204 -2.22 -11.76 2.69
N ASN A 205 -2.69 -12.13 1.50
CA ASN A 205 -4.06 -12.58 1.35
C ASN A 205 -4.16 -14.10 1.59
N GLU A 206 -5.37 -14.64 1.57
CA GLU A 206 -5.64 -16.06 1.83
C GLU A 206 -4.88 -16.99 0.87
N GLU A 207 -4.92 -16.72 -0.44
CA GLU A 207 -4.25 -17.53 -1.47
C GLU A 207 -2.73 -17.50 -1.31
N GLU A 208 -2.17 -16.34 -0.98
CA GLU A 208 -0.75 -16.16 -0.71
C GLU A 208 -0.33 -16.91 0.57
N ALA A 209 -1.14 -16.81 1.62
CA ALA A 209 -0.90 -17.52 2.87
C ALA A 209 -0.96 -19.05 2.69
N GLU A 210 -1.94 -19.56 1.94
CA GLU A 210 -2.03 -20.99 1.61
C GLU A 210 -0.83 -21.46 0.77
N ALA A 211 -0.39 -20.66 -0.19
CA ALA A 211 0.78 -20.99 -1.01
C ALA A 211 2.08 -21.00 -0.19
N LEU A 212 2.25 -20.10 0.76
CA LEU A 212 3.43 -20.02 1.62
C LEU A 212 3.39 -21.05 2.75
N TRP A 213 2.22 -21.31 3.33
CA TRP A 213 2.04 -22.21 4.47
C TRP A 213 0.92 -23.25 4.23
N PRO A 214 1.10 -24.19 3.29
CA PRO A 214 0.05 -25.14 2.88
C PRO A 214 -0.41 -26.09 4.00
N THR A 215 0.32 -26.15 5.11
CA THR A 215 -0.06 -26.94 6.30
C THR A 215 -0.86 -26.12 7.31
N GLY A 216 -1.17 -24.85 7.00
CA GLY A 216 -1.85 -23.92 7.90
C GLY A 216 -0.98 -23.36 9.05
N ARG A 217 0.30 -23.77 9.13
CA ARG A 217 1.22 -23.23 10.15
C ARG A 217 1.89 -21.96 9.64
N VAL A 218 1.21 -20.85 9.81
CA VAL A 218 1.72 -19.52 9.43
C VAL A 218 2.92 -19.17 10.31
N ARG A 219 4.05 -18.81 9.70
CA ARG A 219 5.28 -18.46 10.42
C ARG A 219 6.11 -17.44 9.64
N ALA A 220 6.51 -16.36 10.32
CA ALA A 220 7.43 -15.35 9.80
C ALA A 220 8.18 -14.69 10.98
N PRO A 221 9.23 -13.91 10.72
CA PRO A 221 9.97 -13.22 11.79
C PRO A 221 9.14 -12.28 12.66
N GLY A 222 8.11 -11.66 12.11
CA GLY A 222 7.18 -10.77 12.81
C GLY A 222 5.74 -11.27 12.82
N LEU A 223 4.79 -10.35 12.97
CA LEU A 223 3.37 -10.63 12.85
C LEU A 223 2.99 -10.91 11.40
N VAL A 224 2.04 -11.82 11.18
CA VAL A 224 1.46 -12.06 9.86
C VAL A 224 -0.01 -11.67 9.89
N VAL A 225 -0.39 -10.73 9.05
CA VAL A 225 -1.76 -10.26 8.85
C VAL A 225 -2.31 -10.94 7.61
N VAL A 226 -3.20 -11.91 7.78
CA VAL A 226 -3.82 -12.64 6.68
C VAL A 226 -5.20 -12.07 6.38
N LYS A 227 -5.33 -11.51 5.18
CA LYS A 227 -6.54 -10.85 4.65
C LYS A 227 -7.40 -11.89 3.93
N HIS A 228 -8.67 -12.01 4.28
CA HIS A 228 -9.62 -12.97 3.69
C HIS A 228 -10.76 -12.29 2.92
N GLY A 229 -10.50 -11.12 2.32
CA GLY A 229 -11.51 -10.35 1.59
C GLY A 229 -12.66 -9.89 2.50
N ALA A 230 -13.88 -10.41 2.28
CA ALA A 230 -15.04 -10.10 3.11
C ALA A 230 -15.11 -10.90 4.43
N TRP A 231 -14.23 -11.87 4.61
CA TRP A 231 -14.13 -12.68 5.81
C TRP A 231 -13.18 -12.08 6.85
N PRO A 232 -13.26 -12.51 8.12
CA PRO A 232 -12.43 -11.93 9.18
C PRO A 232 -10.93 -12.01 8.87
N THR A 233 -10.21 -10.93 9.13
CA THR A 233 -8.75 -10.91 9.06
C THR A 233 -8.18 -11.58 10.29
N THR A 234 -7.22 -12.47 10.10
CA THR A 234 -6.51 -13.16 11.18
C THR A 234 -5.07 -12.66 11.29
N VAL A 235 -4.62 -12.40 12.51
CA VAL A 235 -3.25 -12.02 12.80
C VAL A 235 -2.57 -13.12 13.60
N TYR A 236 -1.43 -13.56 13.11
CA TYR A 236 -0.59 -14.59 13.75
C TYR A 236 0.68 -13.98 14.33
N ALA A 237 1.10 -14.51 15.46
CA ALA A 237 2.44 -14.26 16.01
C ALA A 237 3.52 -14.96 15.17
N SER A 238 4.78 -14.63 15.45
CA SER A 238 5.93 -15.20 14.73
C SER A 238 6.08 -16.72 14.86
N ASP A 239 5.55 -17.31 15.90
CA ASP A 239 5.54 -18.77 16.15
C ASP A 239 4.32 -19.49 15.55
N GLY A 240 3.38 -18.70 14.98
CA GLY A 240 2.15 -19.18 14.35
C GLY A 240 0.96 -19.26 15.29
N GLU A 241 1.06 -18.74 16.52
CA GLU A 241 -0.11 -18.58 17.39
C GLU A 241 -1.07 -17.52 16.81
N GLU A 242 -2.35 -17.84 16.73
CA GLU A 242 -3.38 -16.86 16.39
C GLU A 242 -3.55 -15.87 17.55
N LEU A 243 -3.28 -14.59 17.28
CA LEU A 243 -3.39 -13.52 18.28
C LEU A 243 -4.78 -12.92 18.32
N VAL A 244 -5.34 -12.64 17.16
CA VAL A 244 -6.65 -12.01 17.04
C VAL A 244 -7.25 -12.30 15.67
N THR A 245 -8.58 -12.47 15.65
CA THR A 245 -9.38 -12.51 14.44
C THR A 245 -10.41 -11.39 14.49
N VAL A 246 -10.32 -10.45 13.52
CA VAL A 246 -11.13 -9.23 13.47
C VAL A 246 -12.15 -9.33 12.34
N ARG A 247 -13.43 -9.14 12.64
CA ARG A 247 -14.49 -9.16 11.64
C ARG A 247 -14.42 -7.94 10.73
N VAL A 248 -14.62 -8.19 9.44
CA VAL A 248 -14.76 -7.12 8.44
C VAL A 248 -16.15 -6.50 8.59
N PRO A 249 -16.26 -5.17 8.74
CA PRO A 249 -17.55 -4.49 8.70
C PRO A 249 -18.23 -4.68 7.35
N ALA A 250 -19.56 -4.84 7.36
CA ALA A 250 -20.32 -4.89 6.12
C ALA A 250 -20.22 -3.54 5.38
N VAL A 251 -20.13 -3.60 4.06
CA VAL A 251 -20.22 -2.44 3.16
C VAL A 251 -21.55 -2.51 2.40
N ASP A 252 -22.15 -1.35 2.09
CA ASP A 252 -23.44 -1.27 1.41
C ASP A 252 -23.37 -1.85 -0.02
N ALA A 253 -22.28 -1.62 -0.71
CA ALA A 253 -22.02 -2.14 -2.04
C ALA A 253 -20.52 -2.32 -2.30
N VAL A 254 -20.16 -3.40 -2.97
CA VAL A 254 -18.82 -3.60 -3.53
C VAL A 254 -18.87 -3.19 -5.00
N VAL A 255 -18.16 -2.12 -5.34
CA VAL A 255 -18.10 -1.54 -6.70
C VAL A 255 -16.85 -2.03 -7.44
N ASP A 256 -15.68 -1.94 -6.77
CA ASP A 256 -14.38 -2.32 -7.32
C ASP A 256 -13.46 -2.76 -6.17
N THR A 257 -12.83 -3.92 -6.28
CA THR A 257 -11.91 -4.44 -5.25
C THR A 257 -10.45 -4.05 -5.48
N THR A 258 -10.18 -3.23 -6.50
CA THR A 258 -8.82 -2.75 -6.81
C THR A 258 -8.26 -1.94 -5.64
N GLY A 259 -7.05 -2.27 -5.20
CA GLY A 259 -6.38 -1.55 -4.11
C GLY A 259 -6.94 -1.77 -2.71
N ALA A 260 -7.92 -2.66 -2.52
CA ALA A 260 -8.45 -2.96 -1.17
C ALA A 260 -7.36 -3.47 -0.21
N GLY A 261 -6.46 -4.31 -0.69
CA GLY A 261 -5.31 -4.79 0.06
C GLY A 261 -4.34 -3.68 0.44
N ASP A 262 -4.05 -2.78 -0.51
CA ASP A 262 -3.20 -1.61 -0.31
C ASP A 262 -3.82 -0.65 0.71
N ALA A 263 -5.12 -0.38 0.56
CA ALA A 263 -5.86 0.47 1.48
C ALA A 263 -5.87 -0.11 2.90
N MET A 264 -6.05 -1.44 3.03
CA MET A 264 -5.96 -2.10 4.32
C MET A 264 -4.56 -1.96 4.92
N ALA A 265 -3.50 -2.18 4.15
CA ALA A 265 -2.13 -2.00 4.62
C ALA A 265 -1.88 -0.54 5.02
N GLY A 266 -2.29 0.45 4.22
CA GLY A 266 -2.14 1.88 4.52
C GLY A 266 -2.84 2.28 5.82
N GLY A 267 -4.09 1.88 6.00
CA GLY A 267 -4.86 2.14 7.23
C GLY A 267 -4.25 1.49 8.46
N PHE A 268 -3.83 0.23 8.33
CA PHE A 268 -3.14 -0.50 9.40
C PHE A 268 -1.84 0.20 9.81
N LEU A 269 -0.97 0.51 8.84
CA LEU A 269 0.34 1.12 9.10
C LEU A 269 0.19 2.51 9.74
N ALA A 270 -0.78 3.30 9.29
CA ALA A 270 -1.05 4.60 9.88
C ALA A 270 -1.54 4.49 11.33
N ALA A 271 -2.42 3.54 11.65
CA ALA A 271 -2.89 3.31 13.00
C ALA A 271 -1.76 2.78 13.90
N TRP A 272 -0.97 1.83 13.39
CA TRP A 272 0.19 1.31 14.09
C TRP A 272 1.22 2.40 14.40
N ALA A 273 1.54 3.28 13.45
CA ALA A 273 2.43 4.41 13.67
C ALA A 273 1.92 5.39 14.74
N ARG A 274 0.60 5.48 14.93
CA ARG A 274 0.00 6.24 16.04
C ARG A 274 0.07 5.52 17.41
N GLY A 275 0.57 4.29 17.46
CA GLY A 275 0.69 3.48 18.68
C GLY A 275 -0.58 2.69 19.02
N CYS A 276 -1.51 2.53 18.08
CA CYS A 276 -2.67 1.65 18.21
C CYS A 276 -2.23 0.19 18.41
N ASP A 277 -3.05 -0.58 19.09
CA ASP A 277 -2.80 -2.02 19.20
C ASP A 277 -3.15 -2.74 17.88
N VAL A 278 -2.87 -4.05 17.83
CA VAL A 278 -3.09 -4.89 16.64
C VAL A 278 -4.56 -4.89 16.20
N ASN A 279 -5.49 -4.97 17.14
CA ASN A 279 -6.92 -5.02 16.82
C ASN A 279 -7.36 -3.68 16.20
N GLU A 280 -7.00 -2.57 16.84
CA GLU A 280 -7.28 -1.22 16.37
C GLU A 280 -6.65 -0.95 14.98
N ALA A 281 -5.43 -1.45 14.76
CA ALA A 281 -4.75 -1.32 13.47
C ALA A 281 -5.47 -2.11 12.36
N VAL A 282 -5.92 -3.35 12.63
CA VAL A 282 -6.73 -4.13 11.68
C VAL A 282 -8.08 -3.43 11.40
N GLU A 283 -8.75 -2.92 12.43
CA GLU A 283 -10.01 -2.18 12.25
C GLU A 283 -9.83 -0.92 11.39
N ALA A 284 -8.71 -0.20 11.58
CA ALA A 284 -8.36 0.93 10.71
C ALA A 284 -8.18 0.50 9.26
N GLY A 285 -7.45 -0.61 9.03
CA GLY A 285 -7.32 -1.21 7.71
C GLY A 285 -8.65 -1.62 7.08
N HIS A 286 -9.56 -2.21 7.86
CA HIS A 286 -10.89 -2.57 7.37
C HIS A 286 -11.72 -1.36 6.96
N ARG A 287 -11.66 -0.25 7.71
CA ARG A 287 -12.38 0.99 7.35
C ARG A 287 -11.90 1.54 6.02
N THR A 288 -10.59 1.60 5.82
CA THR A 288 -10.01 2.12 4.57
C THR A 288 -10.28 1.19 3.39
N ALA A 289 -10.13 -0.12 3.56
CA ALA A 289 -10.46 -1.10 2.54
C ALA A 289 -11.95 -1.05 2.17
N GLY A 290 -12.85 -0.98 3.17
CA GLY A 290 -14.29 -0.85 2.96
C GLY A 290 -14.67 0.41 2.19
N ALA A 291 -14.01 1.53 2.46
CA ALA A 291 -14.22 2.77 1.71
C ALA A 291 -13.73 2.65 0.25
N VAL A 292 -12.56 2.03 0.03
CA VAL A 292 -12.01 1.81 -1.33
C VAL A 292 -12.91 0.90 -2.15
N VAL A 293 -13.37 -0.22 -1.62
CA VAL A 293 -14.21 -1.14 -2.41
C VAL A 293 -15.58 -0.59 -2.76
N SER A 294 -16.01 0.51 -2.13
CA SER A 294 -17.29 1.16 -2.39
C SER A 294 -17.26 2.17 -3.56
N GLN A 295 -16.13 2.31 -4.23
CA GLN A 295 -15.94 3.22 -5.38
C GLN A 295 -15.09 2.57 -6.49
N TYR A 296 -14.94 3.24 -7.63
CA TYR A 296 -13.99 2.83 -8.67
C TYR A 296 -12.58 3.32 -8.36
N GLY A 297 -11.57 2.46 -8.62
CA GLY A 297 -10.15 2.78 -8.46
C GLY A 297 -9.63 2.58 -7.03
N ALA A 298 -8.31 2.56 -6.91
CA ALA A 298 -7.60 2.16 -5.69
C ALA A 298 -7.42 3.29 -4.66
N GLN A 299 -7.63 4.55 -5.07
CA GLN A 299 -7.36 5.70 -4.22
C GLN A 299 -8.65 6.39 -3.79
N LEU A 300 -8.80 6.61 -2.48
CA LEU A 300 -9.91 7.39 -1.92
C LEU A 300 -9.83 8.85 -2.36
N PRO A 301 -10.97 9.56 -2.47
CA PRO A 301 -10.93 10.98 -2.82
C PRO A 301 -10.11 11.77 -1.80
N PRO A 302 -9.39 12.84 -2.21
CA PRO A 302 -8.57 13.67 -1.30
C PRO A 302 -9.36 14.30 -0.14
N THR A 303 -10.69 14.36 -0.26
CA THR A 303 -11.61 14.86 0.77
C THR A 303 -11.97 13.82 1.82
N TRP A 304 -11.66 12.56 1.59
CA TRP A 304 -11.88 11.50 2.58
C TRP A 304 -11.03 11.75 3.83
N ARG A 305 -11.59 11.45 4.99
CA ARG A 305 -10.89 11.65 6.26
C ARG A 305 -10.98 10.39 7.10
N GLY A 306 -9.82 9.88 7.49
CA GLY A 306 -9.70 8.79 8.43
C GLY A 306 -9.96 9.21 9.87
N ALA A 307 -10.10 8.23 10.75
CA ALA A 307 -10.34 8.48 12.17
C ALA A 307 -9.18 9.22 12.88
N GLY A 308 -7.99 9.24 12.28
CA GLY A 308 -6.78 9.87 12.83
C GLY A 308 -6.48 11.26 12.29
N ASP A 309 -7.26 11.77 11.31
CA ASP A 309 -7.01 13.09 10.75
C ASP A 309 -7.66 14.18 11.62
N PRO A 310 -6.89 15.09 12.25
CA PRO A 310 -7.44 16.21 13.01
C PRO A 310 -8.13 17.26 12.11
N GLY A 311 -8.15 17.07 10.79
CA GLY A 311 -8.61 18.07 9.82
C GLY A 311 -7.64 19.25 9.67
N PRO A 312 -7.79 20.07 8.63
CA PRO A 312 -7.02 21.31 8.53
C PRO A 312 -7.34 22.22 9.72
N PRO A 313 -6.35 22.97 10.22
CA PRO A 313 -6.61 23.94 11.28
C PRO A 313 -7.76 24.84 10.83
N ARG A 314 -8.84 24.92 11.64
CA ARG A 314 -9.96 25.80 11.34
C ARG A 314 -9.39 27.21 11.24
N HIS A 315 -9.37 27.76 10.04
CA HIS A 315 -9.08 29.19 9.88
C HIS A 315 -10.15 29.95 10.65
N GLN A 316 -9.76 30.80 11.62
CA GLN A 316 -10.63 31.63 12.43
C GLN A 316 -11.38 32.69 11.61
N GLY A 317 -11.60 32.48 10.31
CA GLY A 317 -12.25 33.41 9.36
C GLY A 317 -13.69 33.07 9.00
N ASP A 318 -14.19 31.85 9.25
CA ASP A 318 -15.52 31.45 8.74
C ASP A 318 -16.71 31.77 9.68
N ALA A 319 -16.46 32.46 10.80
CA ALA A 319 -17.51 32.80 11.77
C ALA A 319 -18.24 34.13 11.47
N LEU A 320 -18.00 34.83 10.36
CA LEU A 320 -18.56 36.15 10.08
C LEU A 320 -19.61 36.20 8.96
N ASN A 321 -20.06 35.09 8.39
CA ASN A 321 -21.08 35.12 7.31
C ASN A 321 -22.33 34.24 7.56
N ALA A 322 -22.68 33.95 8.81
CA ALA A 322 -23.96 33.30 9.15
C ALA A 322 -24.89 34.28 9.90
N GLY A 323 -25.16 35.45 9.31
CA GLY A 323 -26.04 36.42 9.92
C GLY A 323 -26.36 37.58 8.98
N SER A 324 -27.20 37.33 7.96
CA SER A 324 -28.16 38.31 7.38
C SER A 324 -28.74 37.77 6.06
N SER A 325 -29.87 37.20 6.11
CA SER A 325 -31.11 37.45 5.36
C SER A 325 -32.09 36.31 5.52
#